data_1dc568932c506300f97fa18eff427b07
#
_entry.id   1dc568932c506300f97fa18eff427b07
#
_cell.length_a   1.000
_cell.length_b   1.000
_cell.length_c   1.000
_cell.angle_alpha   90.00
_cell.angle_beta   90.00
_cell.angle_gamma   90.00
#
_symmetry.space_group_name_H-M   'P 1'
#
loop_
_entity.id
_entity.type
_entity.pdbx_description
1 polymer ?
#
loop_
_entity_poly.entity_id
_entity_poly.type
_entity_poly.pdbx_seq_one_letter_code
_entity_poly.pdbx_strand_id
1 'polypeptide(L)'
;MSMDQVPARDLEEVMHFDPEEGIANLDQHLDRLKSQADAAGFRFDRHAARNELQAATFGKRRPGKARLLLSPSGAIAIELKTG
;
A
#
# COMPACT_ATOMS: atom_id res chain seq x y z
N MET A 1 -6.59 -24.69 -19.42
CA MET A 1 -6.61 -24.17 -18.97
C MET A 1 -6.18 -23.55 -18.50
N SER A 2 -6.10 -23.35 -18.17
CA SER A 2 -5.81 -22.65 -17.80
C SER A 2 -5.41 -22.25 -17.03
N MET A 3 -5.15 -22.44 -16.50
CA MET A 3 -4.77 -21.84 -15.78
C MET A 3 -4.08 -21.06 -15.83
N ASP A 4 -3.74 -21.10 -16.43
CA ASP A 4 -3.16 -20.15 -16.72
C ASP A 4 -3.64 -18.95 -16.52
N GLN A 5 -4.57 -19.10 -16.32
CA GLN A 5 -5.27 -17.94 -15.99
C GLN A 5 -5.09 -17.60 -14.59
N VAL A 6 -3.88 -17.32 -14.25
CA VAL A 6 -3.63 -16.79 -12.94
C VAL A 6 -4.22 -15.40 -12.91
N PRO A 7 -5.15 -15.11 -12.05
CA PRO A 7 -5.67 -13.76 -11.96
C PRO A 7 -4.54 -12.82 -11.58
N ALA A 8 -4.60 -11.61 -12.08
CA ALA A 8 -3.63 -10.61 -11.72
C ALA A 8 -3.63 -10.46 -10.21
N ARG A 9 -2.46 -10.56 -9.62
CA ARG A 9 -2.33 -10.41 -8.18
C ARG A 9 -2.19 -8.95 -7.83
N ASP A 10 -2.71 -8.59 -6.67
CA ASP A 10 -2.49 -7.27 -6.15
C ASP A 10 -1.02 -7.09 -5.81
N LEU A 11 -0.53 -5.89 -5.99
CA LEU A 11 0.78 -5.50 -5.48
C LEU A 11 0.65 -5.13 -4.03
N GLU A 12 1.71 -5.34 -3.27
CA GLU A 12 1.66 -5.18 -1.82
C GLU A 12 2.90 -4.48 -1.30
N GLU A 13 2.71 -3.57 -0.35
CA GLU A 13 3.79 -2.98 0.43
C GLU A 13 3.40 -3.04 1.89
N VAL A 14 4.35 -3.42 2.73
CA VAL A 14 4.15 -3.44 4.18
C VAL A 14 5.07 -2.40 4.79
N MET A 15 4.49 -1.50 5.60
CA MET A 15 5.21 -0.35 6.13
C MET A 15 5.05 -0.30 7.64
N HIS A 16 6.11 0.08 8.34
CA HIS A 16 6.03 0.28 9.77
C HIS A 16 5.40 1.63 10.08
N PHE A 17 4.53 1.64 11.06
CA PHE A 17 3.85 2.84 11.51
C PHE A 17 4.17 3.10 12.97
N ASP A 18 4.49 4.34 13.27
CA ASP A 18 4.68 4.83 14.62
C ASP A 18 3.77 6.02 14.86
N PRO A 19 3.05 6.07 16.02
CA PRO A 19 2.10 7.16 16.26
C PRO A 19 2.74 8.54 16.24
N GLU A 20 4.00 8.65 16.61
CA GLU A 20 4.65 9.96 16.68
C GLU A 20 5.34 10.32 15.38
N GLU A 21 5.94 9.34 14.72
CA GLU A 21 6.74 9.62 13.53
C GLU A 21 6.02 9.33 12.22
N GLY A 22 4.89 8.62 12.30
CA GLY A 22 4.15 8.27 11.10
C GLY A 22 4.68 7.01 10.45
N ILE A 23 4.53 6.91 9.15
CA ILE A 23 4.94 5.73 8.41
C ILE A 23 6.41 5.86 8.01
N ALA A 24 7.19 4.87 8.40
CA ALA A 24 8.62 4.86 8.11
C ALA A 24 8.85 4.67 6.61
N ASN A 25 9.72 5.49 6.05
CA ASN A 25 10.15 5.37 4.65
C ASN A 25 8.98 5.44 3.67
N LEU A 26 7.98 6.26 3.98
CA LEU A 26 6.76 6.33 3.18
C LEU A 26 7.06 6.59 1.71
N ASP A 27 7.90 7.59 1.43
CA ASP A 27 8.18 7.94 0.03
C ASP A 27 8.88 6.81 -0.70
N GLN A 28 9.78 6.10 -0.02
CA GLN A 28 10.49 4.97 -0.64
C GLN A 28 9.53 3.82 -0.95
N HIS A 29 8.60 3.55 -0.02
CA HIS A 29 7.58 2.51 -0.27
C HIS A 29 6.70 2.89 -1.45
N LEU A 30 6.29 4.15 -1.53
CA LEU A 30 5.44 4.60 -2.64
C LEU A 30 6.21 4.60 -3.96
N ASP A 31 7.50 4.97 -3.94
CA ASP A 31 8.34 4.89 -5.14
C ASP A 31 8.46 3.46 -5.64
N ARG A 32 8.67 2.52 -4.72
CA ARG A 32 8.79 1.11 -5.08
C ARG A 32 7.49 0.60 -5.68
N LEU A 33 6.38 0.96 -5.06
CA LEU A 33 5.08 0.53 -5.54
C LEU A 33 4.80 1.10 -6.92
N LYS A 34 5.17 2.36 -7.16
CA LYS A 34 4.99 2.97 -8.46
C LYS A 34 5.79 2.24 -9.52
N SER A 35 7.04 1.89 -9.20
CA SER A 35 7.86 1.15 -10.16
C SER A 35 7.27 -0.21 -10.48
N GLN A 36 6.76 -0.90 -9.47
CA GLN A 36 6.12 -2.20 -9.68
C GLN A 36 4.84 -2.05 -10.49
N ALA A 37 4.07 -1.02 -10.20
CA ALA A 37 2.82 -0.77 -10.92
C ALA A 37 3.10 -0.47 -12.38
N ASP A 38 4.08 0.37 -12.65
CA ASP A 38 4.45 0.69 -14.02
C ASP A 38 4.89 -0.56 -14.79
N ALA A 39 5.69 -1.39 -14.15
CA ALA A 39 6.18 -2.62 -14.79
C ALA A 39 5.05 -3.62 -15.05
N ALA A 40 4.04 -3.65 -14.20
CA ALA A 40 2.94 -4.60 -14.31
C ALA A 40 1.76 -4.04 -15.10
N GLY A 41 1.79 -2.77 -15.48
CA GLY A 41 0.67 -2.16 -16.17
C GLY A 41 -0.49 -1.81 -15.27
N PHE A 42 -0.24 -1.65 -13.97
CA PHE A 42 -1.27 -1.27 -13.01
C PHE A 42 -1.41 0.25 -12.99
N ARG A 43 -2.61 0.70 -12.69
CA ARG A 43 -2.81 2.12 -12.41
C ARG A 43 -2.41 2.39 -10.97
N PHE A 44 -1.78 3.52 -10.73
CA PHE A 44 -1.37 3.87 -9.37
C PHE A 44 -1.38 5.39 -9.21
N ASP A 45 -2.15 5.86 -8.22
CA ASP A 45 -2.20 7.26 -7.86
C ASP A 45 -1.50 7.41 -6.52
N ARG A 46 -0.29 7.98 -6.57
CA ARG A 46 0.56 8.14 -5.38
C ARG A 46 -0.12 9.02 -4.33
N HIS A 47 -0.80 10.08 -4.77
CA HIS A 47 -1.47 10.97 -3.83
C HIS A 47 -2.63 10.27 -3.13
N ALA A 48 -3.40 9.48 -3.87
CA ALA A 48 -4.48 8.71 -3.28
C ALA A 48 -3.93 7.72 -2.26
N ALA A 49 -2.84 7.05 -2.58
CA ALA A 49 -2.24 6.09 -1.67
C ALA A 49 -1.78 6.77 -0.38
N ARG A 50 -1.12 7.93 -0.50
CA ARG A 50 -0.67 8.69 0.65
C ARG A 50 -1.86 9.09 1.52
N ASN A 51 -2.91 9.60 0.91
CA ASN A 51 -4.10 10.02 1.63
C ASN A 51 -4.77 8.87 2.35
N GLU A 52 -4.86 7.71 1.69
CA GLU A 52 -5.46 6.52 2.30
C GLU A 52 -4.65 6.05 3.50
N LEU A 53 -3.32 6.06 3.38
CA LEU A 53 -2.46 5.66 4.49
C LEU A 53 -2.58 6.63 5.66
N GLN A 54 -2.64 7.92 5.37
CA GLN A 54 -2.80 8.91 6.44
C GLN A 54 -4.13 8.75 7.13
N ALA A 55 -5.20 8.50 6.37
CA ALA A 55 -6.53 8.30 6.95
C ALA A 55 -6.55 7.03 7.80
N ALA A 56 -5.92 5.96 7.33
CA ALA A 56 -5.93 4.68 8.05
C ALA A 56 -5.17 4.76 9.38
N THR A 57 -4.14 5.62 9.44
CA THR A 57 -3.30 5.72 10.64
C THR A 57 -3.72 6.87 11.55
N PHE A 58 -4.66 7.70 11.11
CA PHE A 58 -5.07 8.87 11.89
C PHE A 58 -5.66 8.45 13.24
N GLY A 59 -5.17 9.06 14.30
CA GLY A 59 -5.67 8.80 15.63
C GLY A 59 -5.24 7.50 16.27
N LYS A 60 -4.44 6.71 15.58
CA LYS A 60 -3.93 5.47 16.16
C LYS A 60 -2.84 5.80 17.18
N ARG A 61 -2.88 5.08 18.30
CA ARG A 61 -2.00 5.38 19.42
C ARG A 61 -0.90 4.37 19.63
N ARG A 62 -0.92 3.26 18.90
CA ARG A 62 0.06 2.19 19.04
C ARG A 62 0.80 2.00 17.74
N PRO A 63 2.08 1.65 17.83
CA PRO A 63 2.80 1.32 16.61
C PRO A 63 2.26 0.06 15.98
N GLY A 64 2.53 -0.12 14.70
CA GLY A 64 2.05 -1.28 14.00
C GLY A 64 2.58 -1.35 12.60
N LYS A 65 1.86 -2.09 11.76
CA LYS A 65 2.21 -2.24 10.36
C LYS A 65 1.01 -1.89 9.50
N ALA A 66 1.26 -1.14 8.46
CA ALA A 66 0.26 -0.81 7.46
C ALA A 66 0.57 -1.62 6.21
N ARG A 67 -0.41 -2.37 5.75
CA ARG A 67 -0.29 -3.17 4.54
C ARG A 67 -1.15 -2.54 3.48
N LEU A 68 -0.51 -2.14 2.39
CA LEU A 68 -1.20 -1.52 1.26
C LEU A 68 -1.30 -2.54 0.13
N LEU A 69 -2.49 -2.72 -0.39
CA LEU A 69 -2.74 -3.59 -1.53
C LEU A 69 -3.23 -2.73 -2.69
N LEU A 70 -2.62 -2.93 -3.85
CA LEU A 70 -2.98 -2.20 -5.06
C LEU A 70 -3.44 -3.19 -6.11
N SER A 71 -4.67 -3.01 -6.60
CA SER A 71 -5.21 -3.85 -7.66
C SER A 71 -4.82 -3.30 -9.03
N PRO A 72 -4.97 -4.10 -10.09
CA PRO A 72 -4.65 -3.63 -11.44
C PRO A 72 -5.40 -2.37 -11.85
N SER A 73 -6.61 -2.19 -11.37
CA SER A 73 -7.43 -1.03 -11.71
C SER A 73 -7.01 0.23 -10.96
N GLY A 74 -6.14 0.09 -9.96
CA GLY A 74 -5.73 1.21 -9.14
C GLY A 74 -6.46 1.29 -7.82
N ALA A 75 -7.36 0.36 -7.53
CA ALA A 75 -8.04 0.36 -6.25
C ALA A 75 -7.05 0.03 -5.13
N ILE A 76 -7.19 0.72 -4.01
CA ILE A 76 -6.28 0.62 -2.88
C ILE A 76 -7.03 0.11 -1.67
N ALA A 77 -6.45 -0.86 -0.98
CA ALA A 77 -6.94 -1.33 0.30
C ALA A 77 -5.82 -1.23 1.32
N ILE A 78 -6.16 -0.78 2.52
CA ILE A 78 -5.18 -0.63 3.60
C ILE A 78 -5.63 -1.49 4.77
N GLU A 79 -4.73 -2.31 5.28
CA GLU A 79 -4.92 -3.04 6.51
C GLU A 79 -3.94 -2.51 7.52
N LEU A 80 -4.40 -2.17 8.70
CA LEU A 80 -3.52 -1.68 9.77
C LEU A 80 -3.62 -2.61 10.95
N LYS A 81 -2.48 -3.15 11.35
CA LYS A 81 -2.39 -3.97 12.57
C LYS A 81 -1.54 -3.24 13.57
N THR A 82 -2.09 -3.00 14.75
CA THR A 82 -1.40 -2.30 15.82
C THR A 82 -1.30 -3.20 17.04
N GLY A 83 -0.40 -2.85 17.89
CA GLY A 83 -0.16 -3.59 19.10
C GLY A 83 1.12 -4.34 19.06
#